data_419ce7db900526a600d7fb3e033289fd
#
_entry.id   419ce7db900526a600d7fb3e033289fd
#
_cell.length_a   1.000
_cell.length_b   1.000
_cell.length_c   1.000
_cell.angle_alpha   90.00
_cell.angle_beta   90.00
_cell.angle_gamma   90.00
#
_symmetry.space_group_name_H-M   'P 1'
#
loop_
_entity.id
_entity.type
_entity.pdbx_description
1 polymer ?
#
loop_
_entity_poly.entity_id
_entity_poly.type
_entity_poly.pdbx_seq_one_letter_code
_entity_poly.pdbx_strand_id
1 'polypeptide(L)'
;MQEKIIILDFGSQYTQLIARRVRELNVYCEIHPFNRIPAIDSSVRGVILSGSPFSVRDAQAPTPDLSAIKGRLPLLGVCYGAQYLAHAFGGEVQPAPSREYGRAMLTVGDAQDPLMRDLPATTQVWMSHGDTITRVPEGYGIVASTEDVRVAAYRIGGERTWGIQFHPEVYHSTDGKQLLKNFVVGICGCAQS
;
A
#
# COMPACT_ATOMS: atom_id res chain seq x y z
N MET A 1 -3.11 26.47 0.04
CA MET A 1 -3.87 25.31 -0.42
C MET A 1 -3.59 24.14 0.52
N GLN A 2 -4.65 23.46 0.97
CA GLN A 2 -4.52 22.34 1.90
C GLN A 2 -3.86 21.15 1.20
N GLU A 3 -2.68 20.74 1.67
CA GLU A 3 -2.05 19.50 1.20
C GLU A 3 -2.89 18.30 1.62
N LYS A 4 -3.00 17.31 0.76
CA LYS A 4 -3.83 16.16 1.06
C LYS A 4 -3.31 14.87 0.48
N ILE A 5 -3.69 13.77 1.13
CA ILE A 5 -3.54 12.41 0.65
C ILE A 5 -4.91 11.95 0.14
N ILE A 6 -4.93 11.38 -1.04
CA ILE A 6 -6.15 10.74 -1.58
C ILE A 6 -6.06 9.25 -1.27
N ILE A 7 -7.14 8.70 -0.70
CA ILE A 7 -7.28 7.26 -0.47
C ILE A 7 -8.33 6.76 -1.44
N LEU A 8 -7.95 5.85 -2.34
CA LEU A 8 -8.90 5.23 -3.27
C LEU A 8 -9.47 3.98 -2.62
N ASP A 9 -10.80 3.94 -2.53
CA ASP A 9 -11.54 2.87 -1.86
C ASP A 9 -11.90 1.77 -2.86
N PHE A 10 -11.40 0.57 -2.62
CA PHE A 10 -11.70 -0.63 -3.40
C PHE A 10 -12.68 -1.56 -2.67
N GLY A 11 -13.39 -1.05 -1.67
CA GLY A 11 -14.39 -1.80 -0.93
C GLY A 11 -13.87 -2.49 0.33
N SER A 12 -12.68 -2.13 0.80
CA SER A 12 -12.12 -2.70 2.02
C SER A 12 -12.91 -2.27 3.25
N GLN A 13 -13.09 -3.18 4.19
CA GLN A 13 -13.62 -2.84 5.51
C GLN A 13 -12.65 -1.93 6.31
N TYR A 14 -11.39 -1.82 5.89
CA TYR A 14 -10.37 -1.05 6.59
C TYR A 14 -10.06 0.32 5.94
N THR A 15 -10.79 0.73 4.89
CA THR A 15 -10.50 2.00 4.21
C THR A 15 -10.63 3.20 5.16
N GLN A 16 -11.71 3.22 5.96
CA GLN A 16 -11.90 4.29 6.95
C GLN A 16 -10.80 4.30 8.00
N LEU A 17 -10.28 3.13 8.34
CA LEU A 17 -9.19 3.02 9.31
C LEU A 17 -7.88 3.59 8.76
N ILE A 18 -7.61 3.38 7.46
CA ILE A 18 -6.46 4.02 6.81
C ILE A 18 -6.57 5.55 6.97
N ALA A 19 -7.74 6.10 6.65
CA ALA A 19 -7.98 7.55 6.78
C ALA A 19 -7.78 8.02 8.21
N ARG A 20 -8.28 7.27 9.20
CA ARG A 20 -8.10 7.60 10.62
C ARG A 20 -6.61 7.66 10.98
N ARG A 21 -5.83 6.66 10.54
CA ARG A 21 -4.38 6.63 10.84
C ARG A 21 -3.65 7.83 10.24
N VAL A 22 -4.02 8.20 9.00
CA VAL A 22 -3.43 9.37 8.36
C VAL A 22 -3.77 10.65 9.13
N ARG A 23 -5.04 10.80 9.56
CA ARG A 23 -5.47 11.96 10.34
C ARG A 23 -4.81 12.03 11.71
N GLU A 24 -4.52 10.89 12.33
CA GLU A 24 -3.78 10.83 13.59
C GLU A 24 -2.36 11.39 13.46
N LEU A 25 -1.83 11.43 12.23
CA LEU A 25 -0.54 12.05 11.94
C LEU A 25 -0.67 13.55 11.64
N ASN A 26 -1.86 14.12 11.83
CA ASN A 26 -2.17 15.52 11.50
C ASN A 26 -2.00 15.82 10.02
N VAL A 27 -2.35 14.87 9.16
CA VAL A 27 -2.34 15.02 7.72
C VAL A 27 -3.77 14.91 7.21
N TYR A 28 -4.19 15.86 6.39
CA TYR A 28 -5.52 15.85 5.80
C TYR A 28 -5.60 14.79 4.69
N CYS A 29 -6.69 14.03 4.64
CA CYS A 29 -6.93 13.04 3.60
C CYS A 29 -8.40 13.01 3.21
N GLU A 30 -8.65 12.51 2.00
CA GLU A 30 -9.99 12.31 1.46
C GLU A 30 -10.08 10.89 0.93
N ILE A 31 -11.26 10.27 1.11
CA ILE A 31 -11.56 8.96 0.54
C ILE A 31 -12.43 9.17 -0.69
N HIS A 32 -12.03 8.56 -1.81
CA HIS A 32 -12.80 8.57 -3.05
C HIS A 32 -12.93 7.16 -3.57
N PRO A 33 -14.07 6.79 -4.20
CA PRO A 33 -14.20 5.48 -4.84
C PRO A 33 -13.12 5.29 -5.92
N PHE A 34 -12.66 4.06 -6.10
CA PHE A 34 -11.61 3.75 -7.08
C PHE A 34 -12.00 4.16 -8.51
N ASN A 35 -13.29 4.19 -8.82
CA ASN A 35 -13.84 4.51 -10.14
C ASN A 35 -14.31 5.96 -10.27
N ARG A 36 -14.07 6.80 -9.27
CA ARG A 36 -14.39 8.23 -9.26
C ARG A 36 -13.21 9.02 -8.71
N ILE A 37 -12.09 8.92 -9.40
CA ILE A 37 -10.85 9.59 -8.97
C ILE A 37 -11.04 11.09 -9.18
N PRO A 38 -10.77 11.92 -8.14
CA PRO A 38 -10.91 13.38 -8.27
C PRO A 38 -9.83 13.94 -9.17
N ALA A 39 -9.99 15.20 -9.57
CA ALA A 39 -8.94 15.91 -10.30
C ALA A 39 -7.67 15.94 -9.46
N ILE A 40 -6.54 15.61 -10.08
CA ILE A 40 -5.24 15.58 -9.41
C ILE A 40 -4.57 16.94 -9.66
N ASP A 41 -4.64 17.81 -8.67
CA ASP A 41 -4.00 19.11 -8.71
C ASP A 41 -2.78 19.17 -7.76
N SER A 42 -2.19 20.34 -7.60
CA SER A 42 -0.98 20.50 -6.79
C SER A 42 -1.20 20.29 -5.28
N SER A 43 -2.45 20.23 -4.82
CA SER A 43 -2.75 19.94 -3.41
C SER A 43 -2.60 18.46 -3.09
N VAL A 44 -2.68 17.58 -4.09
CA VAL A 44 -2.56 16.14 -3.89
C VAL A 44 -1.08 15.78 -3.79
N ARG A 45 -0.67 15.31 -2.61
CA ARG A 45 0.75 15.01 -2.35
C ARG A 45 1.07 13.53 -2.47
N GLY A 46 0.07 12.67 -2.44
CA GLY A 46 0.23 11.24 -2.61
C GLY A 46 -1.11 10.52 -2.60
N VAL A 47 -1.07 9.25 -2.97
CA VAL A 47 -2.26 8.41 -3.09
C VAL A 47 -2.01 7.06 -2.42
N ILE A 48 -3.02 6.58 -1.70
CA ILE A 48 -3.03 5.24 -1.11
C ILE A 48 -4.17 4.44 -1.74
N LEU A 49 -3.87 3.23 -2.21
CA LEU A 49 -4.87 2.28 -2.71
C LEU A 49 -5.21 1.32 -1.58
N SER A 50 -6.49 1.20 -1.26
CA SER A 50 -6.94 0.33 -0.18
C SER A 50 -6.94 -1.15 -0.57
N GLY A 51 -7.29 -2.01 0.38
CA GLY A 51 -7.62 -3.40 0.10
C GLY A 51 -8.97 -3.53 -0.58
N SER A 52 -9.34 -4.77 -0.91
CA SER A 52 -10.61 -5.12 -1.54
C SER A 52 -10.99 -6.54 -1.17
N PRO A 53 -12.30 -6.87 -1.11
CA PRO A 53 -12.73 -8.26 -0.98
C PRO A 53 -12.56 -9.07 -2.28
N PHE A 54 -12.29 -8.39 -3.41
CA PHE A 54 -12.11 -9.04 -4.70
C PHE A 54 -10.69 -9.56 -4.88
N SER A 55 -10.53 -10.57 -5.77
CA SER A 55 -9.22 -10.95 -6.31
C SER A 55 -8.95 -10.15 -7.57
N VAL A 56 -7.70 -9.79 -7.83
CA VAL A 56 -7.30 -9.14 -9.10
C VAL A 56 -7.54 -10.06 -10.29
N ARG A 57 -7.71 -11.36 -10.04
CA ARG A 57 -7.98 -12.39 -11.06
C ARG A 57 -9.46 -12.50 -11.41
N ASP A 58 -10.34 -11.84 -10.65
CA ASP A 58 -11.79 -11.86 -10.92
C ASP A 58 -12.09 -10.99 -12.14
N ALA A 59 -13.08 -11.42 -12.94
CA ALA A 59 -13.52 -10.66 -14.11
C ALA A 59 -14.09 -9.29 -13.74
N GLN A 60 -14.64 -9.17 -12.53
CA GLN A 60 -15.24 -7.93 -12.01
C GLN A 60 -14.33 -7.21 -11.01
N ALA A 61 -13.03 -7.54 -11.00
CA ALA A 61 -12.09 -6.90 -10.09
C ALA A 61 -12.07 -5.38 -10.31
N PRO A 62 -12.04 -4.58 -9.23
CA PRO A 62 -11.91 -3.12 -9.35
C PRO A 62 -10.60 -2.74 -10.03
N THR A 63 -10.70 -2.01 -11.15
CA THR A 63 -9.53 -1.57 -11.92
C THR A 63 -9.55 -0.05 -12.05
N PRO A 64 -8.67 0.66 -11.36
CA PRO A 64 -8.62 2.12 -11.44
C PRO A 64 -7.82 2.59 -12.66
N ASP A 65 -8.10 3.80 -13.13
CA ASP A 65 -7.24 4.49 -14.08
C ASP A 65 -6.19 5.29 -13.30
N LEU A 66 -4.97 4.78 -13.26
CA LEU A 66 -3.86 5.39 -12.53
C LEU A 66 -2.96 6.28 -13.40
N SER A 67 -3.40 6.63 -14.61
CA SER A 67 -2.55 7.37 -15.57
C SER A 67 -2.12 8.75 -15.07
N ALA A 68 -2.92 9.40 -14.22
CA ALA A 68 -2.58 10.72 -13.65
C ALA A 68 -1.78 10.58 -12.34
N ILE A 69 -1.55 9.37 -11.86
CA ILE A 69 -1.00 9.12 -10.53
C ILE A 69 0.32 8.36 -10.59
N LYS A 70 0.31 7.15 -11.16
CA LYS A 70 1.48 6.27 -11.17
C LYS A 70 2.62 6.88 -11.99
N GLY A 71 3.79 6.94 -11.37
CA GLY A 71 4.97 7.58 -11.97
C GLY A 71 4.98 9.10 -11.85
N ARG A 72 3.92 9.71 -11.32
CA ARG A 72 3.78 11.17 -11.18
C ARG A 72 3.74 11.61 -9.71
N LEU A 73 3.08 10.82 -8.87
CA LEU A 73 2.92 11.09 -7.44
C LEU A 73 3.38 9.87 -6.64
N PRO A 74 3.78 10.09 -5.37
CA PRO A 74 3.97 8.96 -4.45
C PRO A 74 2.69 8.13 -4.36
N LEU A 75 2.84 6.81 -4.45
CA LEU A 75 1.73 5.86 -4.48
C LEU A 75 2.04 4.67 -3.59
N LEU A 76 1.11 4.32 -2.71
CA LEU A 76 1.20 3.16 -1.84
C LEU A 76 0.00 2.26 -2.06
N GLY A 77 0.22 1.03 -2.53
CA GLY A 77 -0.82 0.01 -2.60
C GLY A 77 -0.82 -0.85 -1.36
N VAL A 78 -1.99 -1.02 -0.75
CA VAL A 78 -2.16 -1.85 0.45
C VAL A 78 -2.99 -3.07 0.08
N CYS A 79 -2.48 -4.26 0.36
CA CYS A 79 -3.13 -5.54 0.13
C CYS A 79 -3.59 -5.70 -1.33
N TYR A 80 -4.89 -5.56 -1.63
CA TYR A 80 -5.39 -5.58 -3.01
C TYR A 80 -4.66 -4.54 -3.89
N GLY A 81 -4.44 -3.34 -3.37
CA GLY A 81 -3.72 -2.29 -4.11
C GLY A 81 -2.32 -2.73 -4.52
N ALA A 82 -1.61 -3.43 -3.64
CA ALA A 82 -0.29 -3.99 -3.96
C ALA A 82 -0.39 -5.09 -5.03
N GLN A 83 -1.38 -5.96 -4.90
CA GLN A 83 -1.62 -7.04 -5.87
C GLN A 83 -1.99 -6.45 -7.24
N TYR A 84 -2.83 -5.43 -7.26
CA TYR A 84 -3.23 -4.77 -8.50
C TYR A 84 -2.02 -4.18 -9.22
N LEU A 85 -1.16 -3.45 -8.52
CA LEU A 85 0.03 -2.84 -9.12
C LEU A 85 1.00 -3.90 -9.68
N ALA A 86 1.11 -5.05 -9.01
CA ALA A 86 1.94 -6.15 -9.53
C ALA A 86 1.28 -6.80 -10.75
N HIS A 87 0.00 -7.13 -10.65
CA HIS A 87 -0.75 -7.83 -11.71
C HIS A 87 -0.87 -7.00 -12.99
N ALA A 88 -1.23 -5.72 -12.86
CA ALA A 88 -1.51 -4.86 -14.01
C ALA A 88 -0.24 -4.50 -14.80
N PHE A 89 0.93 -4.59 -14.18
CA PHE A 89 2.19 -4.13 -14.80
C PHE A 89 3.18 -5.26 -15.04
N GLY A 90 2.70 -6.49 -15.18
CA GLY A 90 3.48 -7.62 -15.67
C GLY A 90 3.95 -8.63 -14.65
N GLY A 91 3.55 -8.50 -13.40
CA GLY A 91 3.79 -9.50 -12.36
C GLY A 91 2.73 -10.59 -12.36
N GLU A 92 2.79 -11.45 -11.35
CA GLU A 92 1.87 -12.57 -11.23
C GLU A 92 1.29 -12.64 -9.81
N VAL A 93 -0.02 -12.85 -9.74
CA VAL A 93 -0.78 -13.05 -8.49
C VAL A 93 -1.53 -14.37 -8.61
N GLN A 94 -1.38 -15.23 -7.60
CA GLN A 94 -2.00 -16.57 -7.56
C GLN A 94 -2.72 -16.75 -6.23
N PRO A 95 -3.67 -17.70 -6.12
CA PRO A 95 -4.21 -18.06 -4.82
C PRO A 95 -3.08 -18.50 -3.90
N ALA A 96 -3.09 -18.05 -2.64
CA ALA A 96 -2.10 -18.47 -1.67
C ALA A 96 -2.33 -19.96 -1.36
N PRO A 97 -1.24 -20.74 -1.12
CA PRO A 97 -1.37 -22.17 -0.74
C PRO A 97 -2.22 -22.36 0.52
N SER A 98 -2.14 -21.39 1.43
CA SER A 98 -3.03 -21.27 2.58
C SER A 98 -3.46 -19.81 2.67
N ARG A 99 -4.68 -19.56 3.17
CA ARG A 99 -5.13 -18.19 3.36
C ARG A 99 -4.31 -17.53 4.46
N GLU A 100 -3.74 -16.36 4.13
CA GLU A 100 -2.91 -15.61 5.05
C GLU A 100 -3.79 -14.66 5.85
N TYR A 101 -4.24 -15.09 7.02
CA TYR A 101 -5.03 -14.28 7.94
C TYR A 101 -4.37 -14.29 9.31
N GLY A 102 -4.22 -13.11 9.89
CA GLY A 102 -3.69 -12.98 11.23
C GLY A 102 -2.31 -12.36 11.26
N ARG A 103 -1.61 -12.63 12.35
CA ARG A 103 -0.30 -12.03 12.62
C ARG A 103 0.80 -12.76 11.89
N ALA A 104 1.74 -11.98 11.36
CA ALA A 104 2.96 -12.52 10.75
C ALA A 104 4.15 -11.63 11.14
N MET A 105 5.36 -12.18 11.12
CA MET A 105 6.55 -11.41 11.40
C MET A 105 7.17 -10.97 10.08
N LEU A 106 7.21 -9.66 9.87
CA LEU A 106 7.83 -9.05 8.71
C LEU A 106 9.32 -8.93 8.96
N THR A 107 10.13 -9.36 7.99
CA THR A 107 11.57 -9.14 7.98
C THR A 107 11.88 -8.06 6.95
N VAL A 108 12.49 -6.98 7.39
CA VAL A 108 12.90 -5.89 6.49
C VAL A 108 14.16 -6.32 5.75
N GLY A 109 14.04 -6.43 4.42
CA GLY A 109 15.18 -6.84 3.57
C GLY A 109 16.03 -5.66 3.12
N ASP A 110 15.40 -4.49 2.96
CA ASP A 110 16.12 -3.26 2.56
C ASP A 110 15.83 -2.16 3.60
N ALA A 111 16.72 -2.05 4.58
CA ALA A 111 16.60 -1.07 5.65
C ALA A 111 16.86 0.37 5.17
N GLN A 112 17.42 0.55 3.97
CA GLN A 112 17.67 1.87 3.39
C GLN A 112 16.47 2.40 2.60
N ASP A 113 15.47 1.55 2.34
CA ASP A 113 14.28 1.98 1.64
C ASP A 113 13.52 3.03 2.46
N PRO A 114 13.10 4.16 1.86
CA PRO A 114 12.41 5.23 2.61
C PRO A 114 11.15 4.79 3.34
N LEU A 115 10.42 3.79 2.80
CA LEU A 115 9.21 3.29 3.46
C LEU A 115 9.54 2.50 4.73
N MET A 116 10.70 1.87 4.78
CA MET A 116 11.13 1.02 5.90
C MET A 116 11.95 1.77 6.96
N ARG A 117 12.09 3.08 6.81
CA ARG A 117 12.88 3.89 7.75
C ARG A 117 12.33 3.77 9.17
N ASP A 118 13.24 3.62 10.12
CA ASP A 118 12.91 3.55 11.55
C ASP A 118 12.02 2.37 11.95
N LEU A 119 11.87 1.38 11.08
CA LEU A 119 11.25 0.11 11.45
C LEU A 119 12.33 -0.83 12.01
N PRO A 120 12.00 -1.65 13.03
CA PRO A 120 12.94 -2.69 13.47
C PRO A 120 13.16 -3.71 12.37
N ALA A 121 14.26 -4.45 12.45
CA ALA A 121 14.60 -5.48 11.45
C ALA A 121 13.48 -6.51 11.28
N THR A 122 12.76 -6.81 12.36
CA THR A 122 11.57 -7.65 12.34
C THR A 122 10.45 -6.94 13.10
N THR A 123 9.23 -7.02 12.57
CA THR A 123 8.06 -6.40 13.20
C THR A 123 6.81 -7.19 12.88
N GLN A 124 5.86 -7.20 13.81
CA GLN A 124 4.59 -7.88 13.61
C GLN A 124 3.71 -7.07 12.66
N VAL A 125 3.12 -7.75 11.69
CA VAL A 125 2.14 -7.16 10.76
C VAL A 125 0.88 -8.00 10.74
N TRP A 126 -0.22 -7.39 10.27
CA TRP A 126 -1.50 -8.07 10.09
C TRP A 126 -1.70 -8.42 8.63
N MET A 127 -1.93 -9.70 8.38
CA MET A 127 -2.24 -10.23 7.05
C MET A 127 -3.74 -10.53 6.95
N SER A 128 -4.32 -10.26 5.78
CA SER A 128 -5.72 -10.59 5.50
C SER A 128 -5.88 -10.70 3.98
N HIS A 129 -5.40 -11.80 3.40
CA HIS A 129 -5.47 -11.99 1.94
C HIS A 129 -5.55 -13.47 1.57
N GLY A 130 -6.31 -13.76 0.50
CA GLY A 130 -6.42 -15.10 -0.06
C GLY A 130 -5.52 -15.33 -1.28
N ASP A 131 -5.01 -14.27 -1.88
CA ASP A 131 -4.07 -14.31 -2.99
C ASP A 131 -2.70 -13.84 -2.54
N THR A 132 -1.66 -14.25 -3.27
CA THR A 132 -0.30 -13.82 -2.99
C THR A 132 0.41 -13.42 -4.29
N ILE A 133 1.34 -12.48 -4.19
CA ILE A 133 2.16 -12.06 -5.32
C ILE A 133 3.28 -13.09 -5.47
N THR A 134 3.27 -13.83 -6.57
CA THR A 134 4.27 -14.88 -6.83
C THR A 134 5.44 -14.37 -7.64
N ARG A 135 5.26 -13.27 -8.38
CA ARG A 135 6.32 -12.66 -9.16
C ARG A 135 6.07 -11.16 -9.28
N VAL A 136 7.09 -10.36 -8.98
CA VAL A 136 7.02 -8.92 -9.21
C VAL A 136 7.36 -8.62 -10.67
N PRO A 137 6.80 -7.53 -11.25
CA PRO A 137 7.19 -7.11 -12.59
C PRO A 137 8.68 -6.78 -12.66
N GLU A 138 9.22 -6.77 -13.89
CA GLU A 138 10.60 -6.35 -14.11
C GLU A 138 10.81 -4.91 -13.62
N GLY A 139 11.93 -4.67 -12.98
CA GLY A 139 12.26 -3.35 -12.40
C GLY A 139 11.71 -3.12 -11.00
N TYR A 140 10.95 -4.08 -10.44
CA TYR A 140 10.47 -4.00 -9.06
C TYR A 140 11.46 -4.70 -8.13
N GLY A 141 11.68 -4.13 -6.96
CA GLY A 141 12.52 -4.73 -5.92
C GLY A 141 11.69 -5.14 -4.71
N ILE A 142 12.00 -6.30 -4.13
CA ILE A 142 11.36 -6.78 -2.91
C ILE A 142 12.09 -6.13 -1.72
N VAL A 143 11.35 -5.44 -0.84
CA VAL A 143 11.95 -4.70 0.28
C VAL A 143 11.68 -5.37 1.63
N ALA A 144 10.67 -6.24 1.72
CA ALA A 144 10.38 -6.98 2.96
C ALA A 144 9.64 -8.27 2.65
N SER A 145 9.75 -9.24 3.55
CA SER A 145 9.12 -10.57 3.42
C SER A 145 8.67 -11.09 4.78
N THR A 146 7.80 -12.10 4.74
CA THR A 146 7.52 -12.92 5.92
C THR A 146 7.96 -14.35 5.63
N GLU A 147 7.89 -15.25 6.64
CA GLU A 147 8.24 -16.66 6.43
C GLU A 147 7.45 -17.28 5.27
N ASP A 148 6.15 -16.98 5.20
CA ASP A 148 5.25 -17.60 4.21
C ASP A 148 5.00 -16.71 2.98
N VAL A 149 5.37 -15.43 3.02
CA VAL A 149 5.10 -14.46 1.95
C VAL A 149 6.40 -13.78 1.53
N ARG A 150 6.96 -14.24 0.41
CA ARG A 150 8.22 -13.70 -0.11
C ARG A 150 8.08 -12.22 -0.51
N VAL A 151 6.97 -11.85 -1.14
CA VAL A 151 6.71 -10.49 -1.57
C VAL A 151 5.71 -9.86 -0.60
N ALA A 152 6.17 -9.51 0.60
CA ALA A 152 5.33 -8.81 1.56
C ALA A 152 5.37 -7.30 1.36
N ALA A 153 6.45 -6.78 0.79
CA ALA A 153 6.56 -5.38 0.37
C ALA A 153 7.53 -5.28 -0.81
N TYR A 154 7.22 -4.38 -1.75
CA TYR A 154 8.07 -4.13 -2.91
C TYR A 154 8.08 -2.65 -3.25
N ARG A 155 9.07 -2.25 -4.05
CA ARG A 155 9.20 -0.90 -4.60
C ARG A 155 9.37 -1.00 -6.11
N ILE A 156 8.78 -0.07 -6.84
CA ILE A 156 8.97 0.08 -8.27
C ILE A 156 10.19 0.97 -8.51
N GLY A 157 11.19 0.47 -9.24
CA GLY A 157 12.38 1.25 -9.57
C GLY A 157 12.04 2.44 -10.46
N GLY A 158 12.63 3.59 -10.18
CA GLY A 158 12.41 4.82 -10.95
C GLY A 158 11.13 5.57 -10.62
N GLU A 159 10.32 5.05 -9.70
CA GLU A 159 9.09 5.70 -9.24
C GLU A 159 9.04 5.75 -7.72
N ARG A 160 8.19 6.62 -7.18
CA ARG A 160 7.89 6.65 -5.75
C ARG A 160 6.63 5.83 -5.48
N THR A 161 6.68 4.55 -5.88
CA THR A 161 5.55 3.63 -5.79
C THR A 161 5.96 2.39 -5.00
N TRP A 162 5.15 2.03 -4.00
CA TRP A 162 5.35 0.86 -3.15
C TRP A 162 4.08 0.05 -3.08
N GLY A 163 4.24 -1.25 -2.85
CA GLY A 163 3.13 -2.13 -2.51
C GLY A 163 3.45 -2.92 -1.26
N ILE A 164 2.48 -3.05 -0.37
CA ILE A 164 2.60 -3.86 0.85
C ILE A 164 1.42 -4.81 0.92
N GLN A 165 1.69 -6.07 1.24
CA GLN A 165 0.66 -7.10 1.30
C GLN A 165 -0.10 -7.05 2.62
N PHE A 166 0.49 -6.49 3.66
CA PHE A 166 -0.10 -6.40 4.99
C PHE A 166 -0.86 -5.09 5.18
N HIS A 167 -1.62 -5.02 6.27
CA HIS A 167 -2.44 -3.87 6.63
C HIS A 167 -1.77 -3.04 7.73
N PRO A 168 -1.09 -1.92 7.39
CA PRO A 168 -0.42 -1.09 8.40
C PRO A 168 -1.43 -0.35 9.29
N GLU A 169 -2.66 -0.18 8.81
CA GLU A 169 -3.71 0.55 9.53
C GLU A 169 -4.30 -0.25 10.69
N VAL A 170 -4.18 -1.58 10.65
CA VAL A 170 -4.75 -2.45 11.68
C VAL A 170 -3.87 -2.44 12.93
N TYR A 171 -4.52 -2.39 14.08
CA TYR A 171 -3.84 -2.33 15.40
C TYR A 171 -2.74 -3.39 15.56
N HIS A 172 -2.95 -4.58 15.01
CA HIS A 172 -2.00 -5.69 15.14
C HIS A 172 -0.73 -5.53 14.30
N SER A 173 -0.66 -4.53 13.44
CA SER A 173 0.59 -4.14 12.77
C SER A 173 1.30 -3.17 13.71
N THR A 174 2.24 -3.69 14.50
CA THR A 174 2.85 -2.96 15.62
C THR A 174 3.49 -1.63 15.20
N ASP A 175 4.21 -1.61 14.08
CA ASP A 175 4.88 -0.43 13.56
C ASP A 175 4.17 0.16 12.34
N GLY A 176 2.88 -0.16 12.17
CA GLY A 176 2.11 0.31 11.02
C GLY A 176 1.99 1.83 10.96
N LYS A 177 1.85 2.48 12.10
CA LYS A 177 1.78 3.95 12.17
C LYS A 177 3.09 4.59 11.71
N GLN A 178 4.23 4.01 12.08
CA GLN A 178 5.53 4.49 11.64
C GLN A 178 5.68 4.34 10.11
N LEU A 179 5.23 3.22 9.55
CA LEU A 179 5.25 3.00 8.12
C LEU A 179 4.39 4.04 7.38
N LEU A 180 3.17 4.28 7.86
CA LEU A 180 2.29 5.28 7.27
C LEU A 180 2.89 6.69 7.38
N LYS A 181 3.54 7.01 8.50
CA LYS A 181 4.25 8.28 8.65
C LYS A 181 5.39 8.39 7.64
N ASN A 182 6.14 7.32 7.44
CA ASN A 182 7.20 7.30 6.43
C ASN A 182 6.65 7.66 5.05
N PHE A 183 5.46 7.14 4.71
CA PHE A 183 4.85 7.43 3.43
C PHE A 183 4.30 8.86 3.36
N VAL A 184 3.36 9.22 4.24
CA VAL A 184 2.63 10.49 4.09
C VAL A 184 3.49 11.72 4.46
N VAL A 185 4.38 11.60 5.42
CA VAL A 185 5.25 12.70 5.85
C VAL A 185 6.60 12.63 5.15
N GLY A 186 7.26 11.47 5.18
CA GLY A 186 8.60 11.32 4.64
C GLY A 186 8.64 11.34 3.12
N ILE A 187 7.82 10.54 2.47
CA ILE A 187 7.83 10.37 1.01
C ILE A 187 6.95 11.41 0.34
N CYS A 188 5.73 11.59 0.80
CA CYS A 188 4.80 12.57 0.22
C CYS A 188 5.11 14.00 0.62
N GLY A 189 5.83 14.20 1.72
CA GLY A 189 6.24 15.54 2.16
C GLY A 189 5.12 16.36 2.78
N CYS A 190 4.06 15.73 3.28
CA CYS A 190 2.95 16.46 3.90
C CYS A 190 3.38 17.08 5.23
N ALA A 191 2.97 18.30 5.46
CA ALA A 191 3.14 18.95 6.76
C ALA A 191 2.15 18.35 7.77
N GLN A 192 2.61 18.18 8.99
CA GLN A 192 1.77 17.71 10.11
C GLN A 192 1.19 18.92 10.83
N SER A 193 0.16 19.49 10.27
CA SER A 193 -0.41 20.74 10.79
C SER A 193 -1.83 20.58 11.33
#